data_4db419bf13dea1995f3bbb7912763992
#
_entry.id   4db419bf13dea1995f3bbb7912763992
#
_cell.length_a   1.000
_cell.length_b   1.000
_cell.length_c   1.000
_cell.angle_alpha   90.00
_cell.angle_beta   90.00
_cell.angle_gamma   90.00
#
_symmetry.space_group_name_H-M   'P 1'
#
loop_
_entity.id
_entity.type
_entity.pdbx_description
1 polymer ?
#
loop_
_entity_poly.entity_id
_entity_poly.type
_entity_poly.pdbx_seq_one_letter_code
_entity_poly.pdbx_strand_id
1 'polypeptide(L)'
;MNTSLKLSKQLSFGEEIANSVTHAVGAIIMLILLPISSTYSYEAHGFLSSIGVSIFVISLFLMFLSSTIYHSMAYGSTHKYVLRIIDHSMIYVAIAGSYTPVVLTLMNNWFGYLIIAIQWGTTIFGILYKIFAKKVNEKFSLALYLIMGWLVLAIIPAIISQTTPIFWSLMVSGGLSYTVGAGFYAKKKPYFHMIWHLFILAASTLQYIAIVYYM
;
A
#
# COMPACT_ATOMS: atom_id res chain seq x y z
N MET A 1 4.87 14.13 -29.15
CA MET A 1 4.09 13.57 -28.04
C MET A 1 4.77 12.29 -27.58
N ASN A 2 5.27 12.25 -26.36
CA ASN A 2 6.16 11.18 -25.87
C ASN A 2 5.39 9.84 -25.83
N THR A 3 5.92 8.79 -26.44
CA THR A 3 5.29 7.45 -26.53
C THR A 3 5.05 6.78 -25.17
N SER A 4 5.66 7.31 -24.10
CA SER A 4 5.43 6.90 -22.70
C SER A 4 4.04 7.28 -22.17
N LEU A 5 3.34 8.19 -22.85
CA LEU A 5 2.00 8.69 -22.50
C LEU A 5 0.87 7.76 -22.99
N LYS A 6 1.17 6.64 -23.65
CA LYS A 6 0.12 5.68 -23.98
C LYS A 6 -0.47 5.12 -22.68
N LEU A 7 -1.67 5.59 -22.36
CA LEU A 7 -2.49 5.06 -21.30
C LEU A 7 -2.65 3.54 -21.51
N SER A 8 -2.73 2.80 -20.41
CA SER A 8 -3.18 1.41 -20.40
C SER A 8 -4.53 1.29 -21.11
N LYS A 9 -4.96 0.06 -21.41
CA LYS A 9 -6.27 -0.22 -22.00
C LYS A 9 -7.34 0.63 -21.31
N GLN A 10 -8.18 1.29 -22.12
CA GLN A 10 -9.33 2.02 -21.61
C GLN A 10 -10.28 1.06 -20.91
N LEU A 11 -10.60 1.36 -19.67
CA LEU A 11 -11.62 0.65 -18.90
C LEU A 11 -13.02 1.16 -19.31
N SER A 12 -14.04 0.33 -19.12
CA SER A 12 -15.41 0.75 -19.28
C SER A 12 -15.80 1.78 -18.19
N PHE A 13 -16.83 2.56 -18.43
CA PHE A 13 -17.34 3.52 -17.44
C PHE A 13 -17.72 2.84 -16.12
N GLY A 14 -18.35 1.66 -16.19
CA GLY A 14 -18.70 0.88 -15.00
C GLY A 14 -17.47 0.39 -14.22
N GLU A 15 -16.39 0.01 -14.91
CA GLU A 15 -15.13 -0.38 -14.26
C GLU A 15 -14.45 0.81 -13.57
N GLU A 16 -14.42 1.99 -14.20
CA GLU A 16 -13.83 3.20 -13.61
C GLU A 16 -14.62 3.63 -12.36
N ILE A 17 -15.96 3.61 -12.40
CA ILE A 17 -16.78 3.89 -11.22
C ILE A 17 -16.52 2.87 -10.11
N ALA A 18 -16.54 1.58 -10.43
CA ALA A 18 -16.31 0.53 -9.43
C ALA A 18 -14.94 0.65 -8.77
N ASN A 19 -13.89 0.95 -9.56
CA ASN A 19 -12.54 1.18 -9.05
C ASN A 19 -12.47 2.42 -8.16
N SER A 20 -13.09 3.53 -8.58
CA SER A 20 -13.11 4.77 -7.82
C SER A 20 -13.86 4.60 -6.48
N VAL A 21 -15.06 4.02 -6.51
CA VAL A 21 -15.91 3.88 -5.31
C VAL A 21 -15.27 2.92 -4.29
N THR A 22 -14.72 1.80 -4.72
CA THR A 22 -14.08 0.84 -3.79
C THR A 22 -12.95 1.49 -2.98
N HIS A 23 -12.09 2.27 -3.63
CA HIS A 23 -11.00 2.96 -2.95
C HIS A 23 -11.44 4.23 -2.22
N ALA A 24 -12.52 4.92 -2.68
CA ALA A 24 -13.10 6.03 -1.95
C ALA A 24 -13.57 5.62 -0.55
N VAL A 25 -14.24 4.45 -0.45
CA VAL A 25 -14.64 3.88 0.85
C VAL A 25 -13.41 3.64 1.73
N GLY A 26 -12.33 3.06 1.19
CA GLY A 26 -11.07 2.86 1.91
C GLY A 26 -10.46 4.17 2.39
N ALA A 27 -10.43 5.21 1.54
CA ALA A 27 -9.91 6.53 1.91
C ALA A 27 -10.70 7.16 3.05
N ILE A 28 -12.03 7.13 3.00
CA ILE A 28 -12.88 7.68 4.06
C ILE A 28 -12.65 6.93 5.37
N ILE A 29 -12.59 5.60 5.33
CA ILE A 29 -12.32 4.78 6.52
C ILE A 29 -10.96 5.15 7.13
N MET A 30 -9.89 5.22 6.35
CA MET A 30 -8.56 5.54 6.87
C MET A 30 -8.48 6.97 7.42
N LEU A 31 -9.20 7.93 6.82
CA LEU A 31 -9.28 9.30 7.32
C LEU A 31 -9.93 9.36 8.72
N ILE A 32 -11.02 8.61 8.91
CA ILE A 32 -11.71 8.53 10.22
C ILE A 32 -10.84 7.80 11.25
N LEU A 33 -10.18 6.72 10.85
CA LEU A 33 -9.37 5.90 11.73
C LEU A 33 -8.04 6.54 12.13
N LEU A 34 -7.54 7.52 11.38
CA LEU A 34 -6.25 8.15 11.66
C LEU A 34 -6.13 8.71 13.09
N PRO A 35 -6.99 9.61 13.56
CA PRO A 35 -6.88 10.13 14.93
C PRO A 35 -7.12 9.02 15.98
N ILE A 36 -8.04 8.10 15.73
CA ILE A 36 -8.36 7.00 16.65
C ILE A 36 -7.15 6.09 16.83
N SER A 37 -6.53 5.64 15.74
CA SER A 37 -5.38 4.74 15.77
C SER A 37 -4.15 5.40 16.39
N SER A 38 -3.93 6.68 16.07
CA SER A 38 -2.80 7.46 16.60
C SER A 38 -2.88 7.61 18.11
N THR A 39 -4.07 7.98 18.64
CA THR A 39 -4.31 8.12 20.08
C THR A 39 -4.20 6.75 20.78
N TYR A 40 -4.87 5.73 20.26
CA TYR A 40 -4.80 4.37 20.80
C TYR A 40 -3.36 3.86 20.90
N SER A 41 -2.59 4.02 19.83
CA SER A 41 -1.19 3.58 19.78
C SER A 41 -0.28 4.38 20.71
N TYR A 42 -0.58 5.68 20.92
CA TYR A 42 0.13 6.50 21.92
C TYR A 42 -0.10 5.99 23.34
N GLU A 43 -1.34 5.70 23.68
CA GLU A 43 -1.71 5.21 25.03
C GLU A 43 -1.15 3.81 25.29
N ALA A 44 -1.15 2.92 24.29
CA ALA A 44 -0.69 1.54 24.43
C ALA A 44 0.84 1.41 24.43
N HIS A 45 1.55 2.13 23.55
CA HIS A 45 2.96 1.89 23.23
C HIS A 45 3.81 3.17 23.17
N GLY A 46 3.23 4.35 23.42
CA GLY A 46 3.93 5.62 23.48
C GLY A 46 4.17 6.31 22.14
N PHE A 47 4.98 7.37 22.18
CA PHE A 47 5.11 8.35 21.10
C PHE A 47 5.61 7.78 19.78
N LEU A 48 6.65 6.92 19.80
CA LEU A 48 7.21 6.35 18.57
C LEU A 48 6.22 5.43 17.85
N SER A 49 5.46 4.65 18.60
CA SER A 49 4.40 3.80 18.04
C SER A 49 3.31 4.64 17.39
N SER A 50 2.87 5.70 18.05
CA SER A 50 1.87 6.65 17.51
C SER A 50 2.34 7.27 16.18
N ILE A 51 3.60 7.70 16.10
CA ILE A 51 4.18 8.20 14.84
C ILE A 51 4.15 7.12 13.77
N GLY A 52 4.61 5.90 14.10
CA GLY A 52 4.64 4.79 13.15
C GLY A 52 3.26 4.46 12.60
N VAL A 53 2.26 4.32 13.48
CA VAL A 53 0.86 4.05 13.10
C VAL A 53 0.27 5.20 12.29
N SER A 54 0.57 6.45 12.65
CA SER A 54 0.12 7.61 11.87
C SER A 54 0.68 7.59 10.45
N ILE A 55 1.98 7.32 10.27
CA ILE A 55 2.62 7.18 8.95
C ILE A 55 1.94 6.06 8.15
N PHE A 56 1.66 4.91 8.76
CA PHE A 56 0.99 3.80 8.10
C PHE A 56 -0.42 4.17 7.63
N VAL A 57 -1.25 4.71 8.51
CA VAL A 57 -2.64 5.06 8.17
C VAL A 57 -2.71 6.19 7.14
N ILE A 58 -1.82 7.20 7.24
CA ILE A 58 -1.70 8.25 6.21
C ILE A 58 -1.26 7.65 4.88
N SER A 59 -0.34 6.70 4.88
CA SER A 59 0.13 6.03 3.65
C SER A 59 -1.00 5.26 2.96
N LEU A 60 -1.83 4.54 3.72
CA LEU A 60 -3.03 3.87 3.21
C LEU A 60 -4.06 4.88 2.69
N PHE A 61 -4.32 5.94 3.44
CA PHE A 61 -5.23 7.02 3.02
C PHE A 61 -4.80 7.61 1.67
N LEU A 62 -3.53 7.97 1.53
CA LEU A 62 -2.98 8.55 0.29
C LEU A 62 -3.05 7.57 -0.87
N MET A 63 -2.80 6.28 -0.65
CA MET A 63 -2.93 5.23 -1.66
C MET A 63 -4.38 5.12 -2.14
N PHE A 64 -5.35 5.03 -1.24
CA PHE A 64 -6.76 4.94 -1.60
C PHE A 64 -7.27 6.22 -2.26
N LEU A 65 -6.90 7.39 -1.74
CA LEU A 65 -7.30 8.70 -2.29
C LEU A 65 -6.75 8.89 -3.70
N SER A 66 -5.46 8.64 -3.92
CA SER A 66 -4.85 8.81 -5.24
C SER A 66 -5.49 7.90 -6.29
N SER A 67 -5.81 6.67 -5.92
CA SER A 67 -6.51 5.73 -6.79
C SER A 67 -7.94 6.19 -7.11
N THR A 68 -8.69 6.64 -6.11
CA THR A 68 -10.03 7.22 -6.28
C THR A 68 -10.01 8.36 -7.28
N ILE A 69 -9.09 9.32 -7.12
CA ILE A 69 -8.98 10.48 -8.00
C ILE A 69 -8.55 10.03 -9.41
N TYR A 70 -7.57 9.13 -9.53
CA TYR A 70 -7.14 8.60 -10.83
C TYR A 70 -8.29 7.98 -11.63
N HIS A 71 -9.09 7.11 -10.99
CA HIS A 71 -10.22 6.44 -11.65
C HIS A 71 -11.38 7.38 -11.96
N SER A 72 -11.49 8.52 -11.28
CA SER A 72 -12.51 9.55 -11.56
C SER A 72 -12.17 10.45 -12.75
N MET A 73 -10.93 10.41 -13.29
CA MET A 73 -10.52 11.29 -14.38
C MET A 73 -10.90 10.76 -15.75
N ALA A 74 -11.22 11.70 -16.66
CA ALA A 74 -11.53 11.39 -18.04
C ALA A 74 -10.37 10.72 -18.77
N TYR A 75 -10.68 9.64 -19.49
CA TYR A 75 -9.69 8.91 -20.29
C TYR A 75 -9.04 9.83 -21.33
N GLY A 76 -7.73 9.64 -21.54
CA GLY A 76 -6.95 10.42 -22.51
C GLY A 76 -6.51 11.81 -22.01
N SER A 77 -6.92 12.24 -20.81
CA SER A 77 -6.50 13.53 -20.24
C SER A 77 -5.07 13.45 -19.70
N THR A 78 -4.35 14.59 -19.75
CA THR A 78 -3.03 14.73 -19.11
C THR A 78 -3.13 14.49 -17.59
N HIS A 79 -4.22 14.93 -16.97
CA HIS A 79 -4.46 14.74 -15.55
C HIS A 79 -4.55 13.26 -15.19
N LYS A 80 -5.30 12.44 -15.96
CA LYS A 80 -5.39 10.99 -15.73
C LYS A 80 -4.01 10.31 -15.85
N TYR A 81 -3.16 10.78 -16.76
CA TYR A 81 -1.80 10.27 -16.89
C TYR A 81 -0.94 10.57 -15.65
N VAL A 82 -0.93 11.83 -15.18
CA VAL A 82 -0.17 12.23 -14.00
C VAL A 82 -0.67 11.48 -12.76
N LEU A 83 -1.98 11.42 -12.59
CA LEU A 83 -2.61 10.72 -11.46
C LEU A 83 -2.35 9.22 -11.49
N ARG A 84 -2.20 8.59 -12.65
CA ARG A 84 -1.77 7.20 -12.75
C ARG A 84 -0.37 6.98 -12.19
N ILE A 85 0.56 7.91 -12.44
CA ILE A 85 1.90 7.83 -11.87
C ILE A 85 1.82 7.92 -10.34
N ILE A 86 1.01 8.84 -9.81
CA ILE A 86 0.82 9.04 -8.37
C ILE A 86 0.17 7.79 -7.76
N ASP A 87 -0.95 7.33 -8.29
CA ASP A 87 -1.68 6.14 -7.84
C ASP A 87 -0.75 4.93 -7.70
N HIS A 88 -0.02 4.59 -8.75
CA HIS A 88 0.91 3.48 -8.71
C HIS A 88 2.15 3.73 -7.82
N SER A 89 2.51 4.98 -7.56
CA SER A 89 3.61 5.34 -6.66
C SER A 89 3.19 5.18 -5.20
N MET A 90 1.93 5.48 -4.88
CA MET A 90 1.42 5.36 -3.51
C MET A 90 1.37 3.90 -3.01
N ILE A 91 1.41 2.91 -3.90
CA ILE A 91 1.56 1.50 -3.50
C ILE A 91 2.91 1.28 -2.78
N TYR A 92 4.03 1.83 -3.29
CA TYR A 92 5.32 1.77 -2.59
C TYR A 92 5.26 2.42 -1.22
N VAL A 93 4.61 3.61 -1.15
CA VAL A 93 4.45 4.36 0.10
C VAL A 93 3.62 3.56 1.12
N ALA A 94 2.53 2.92 0.69
CA ALA A 94 1.70 2.10 1.56
C ALA A 94 2.47 0.89 2.12
N ILE A 95 3.28 0.23 1.29
CA ILE A 95 4.11 -0.91 1.73
C ILE A 95 5.15 -0.44 2.74
N ALA A 96 5.95 0.60 2.45
CA ALA A 96 6.94 1.12 3.39
C ALA A 96 6.29 1.66 4.68
N GLY A 97 5.13 2.30 4.54
CA GLY A 97 4.32 2.77 5.65
C GLY A 97 3.91 1.66 6.61
N SER A 98 3.59 0.45 6.12
CA SER A 98 3.21 -0.69 6.97
C SER A 98 4.36 -1.26 7.81
N TYR A 99 5.61 -1.12 7.36
CA TYR A 99 6.79 -1.52 8.15
C TYR A 99 7.15 -0.53 9.24
N THR A 100 6.81 0.75 9.05
CA THR A 100 7.21 1.82 9.95
C THR A 100 6.74 1.62 11.39
N PRO A 101 5.45 1.32 11.69
CA PRO A 101 4.99 1.06 13.06
C PRO A 101 5.64 -0.18 13.67
N VAL A 102 5.79 -1.27 12.90
CA VAL A 102 6.40 -2.51 13.38
C VAL A 102 7.85 -2.27 13.85
N VAL A 103 8.61 -1.53 13.06
CA VAL A 103 10.00 -1.22 13.40
C VAL A 103 10.08 -0.25 14.57
N LEU A 104 9.33 0.85 14.56
CA LEU A 104 9.40 1.87 15.62
C LEU A 104 8.90 1.37 16.97
N THR A 105 8.01 0.35 16.98
CA THR A 105 7.45 -0.23 18.20
C THR A 105 8.25 -1.43 18.70
N LEU A 106 8.57 -2.39 17.81
CA LEU A 106 9.11 -3.69 18.19
C LEU A 106 10.61 -3.86 17.89
N MET A 107 11.17 -3.05 16.98
CA MET A 107 12.55 -3.21 16.50
C MET A 107 13.32 -1.89 16.54
N ASN A 108 13.21 -1.15 17.64
CA ASN A 108 13.91 0.13 17.80
C ASN A 108 15.42 -0.09 17.99
N ASN A 109 16.08 -0.63 16.94
CA ASN A 109 17.50 -0.95 16.89
C ASN A 109 18.06 -0.78 15.47
N TRP A 110 19.39 -0.95 15.30
CA TRP A 110 20.06 -0.76 14.02
C TRP A 110 19.48 -1.61 12.87
N PHE A 111 19.06 -2.87 13.16
CA PHE A 111 18.50 -3.76 12.14
C PHE A 111 17.12 -3.27 11.70
N GLY A 112 16.27 -2.85 12.64
CA GLY A 112 14.98 -2.23 12.31
C GLY A 112 15.14 -0.97 11.46
N TYR A 113 16.06 -0.08 11.81
CA TYR A 113 16.35 1.11 11.01
C TYR A 113 16.90 0.79 9.63
N LEU A 114 17.69 -0.29 9.47
CA LEU A 114 18.12 -0.79 8.16
C LEU A 114 16.90 -1.22 7.31
N ILE A 115 15.94 -1.93 7.91
CA ILE A 115 14.70 -2.33 7.21
C ILE A 115 13.90 -1.11 6.75
N ILE A 116 13.73 -0.09 7.62
CA ILE A 116 13.08 1.17 7.22
C ILE A 116 13.83 1.85 6.07
N ALA A 117 15.16 1.92 6.16
CA ALA A 117 15.97 2.55 5.11
C ALA A 117 15.84 1.82 3.77
N ILE A 118 15.80 0.47 3.77
CA ILE A 118 15.56 -0.34 2.57
C ILE A 118 14.16 -0.07 2.02
N GLN A 119 13.13 -0.08 2.85
CA GLN A 119 11.74 0.12 2.42
C GLN A 119 11.52 1.52 1.83
N TRP A 120 11.89 2.57 2.53
CA TRP A 120 11.73 3.94 2.05
C TRP A 120 12.70 4.27 0.91
N GLY A 121 13.92 3.74 0.91
CA GLY A 121 14.86 3.85 -0.21
C GLY A 121 14.32 3.20 -1.49
N THR A 122 13.74 2.00 -1.37
CA THR A 122 13.07 1.33 -2.49
C THR A 122 11.83 2.10 -2.96
N THR A 123 11.11 2.73 -2.03
CA THR A 123 9.97 3.61 -2.35
C THR A 123 10.42 4.79 -3.20
N ILE A 124 11.47 5.51 -2.78
CA ILE A 124 12.04 6.63 -3.53
C ILE A 124 12.49 6.16 -4.92
N PHE A 125 13.23 5.06 -5.00
CA PHE A 125 13.65 4.47 -6.26
C PHE A 125 12.46 4.13 -7.17
N GLY A 126 11.42 3.47 -6.64
CA GLY A 126 10.23 3.09 -7.39
C GLY A 126 9.45 4.29 -7.94
N ILE A 127 9.34 5.37 -7.15
CA ILE A 127 8.72 6.64 -7.58
C ILE A 127 9.53 7.29 -8.69
N LEU A 128 10.84 7.43 -8.50
CA LEU A 128 11.74 8.01 -9.51
C LEU A 128 11.73 7.19 -10.80
N TYR A 129 11.72 5.86 -10.70
CA TYR A 129 11.58 4.98 -11.83
C TYR A 129 10.29 5.26 -12.63
N LYS A 130 9.15 5.45 -11.95
CA LYS A 130 7.86 5.75 -12.61
C LYS A 130 7.84 7.14 -13.27
N ILE A 131 8.56 8.10 -12.72
CA ILE A 131 8.64 9.48 -13.26
C ILE A 131 9.59 9.55 -14.44
N PHE A 132 10.78 8.98 -14.35
CA PHE A 132 11.87 9.20 -15.28
C PHE A 132 12.08 8.09 -16.32
N ALA A 133 11.55 6.88 -16.12
CA ALA A 133 11.73 5.81 -17.09
C ALA A 133 11.01 6.13 -18.41
N LYS A 134 11.73 6.02 -19.53
CA LYS A 134 11.15 6.19 -20.88
C LYS A 134 9.99 5.22 -21.13
N LYS A 135 10.03 4.02 -20.55
CA LYS A 135 8.99 3.01 -20.59
C LYS A 135 8.94 2.27 -19.25
N VAL A 136 7.85 2.44 -18.53
CA VAL A 136 7.64 1.73 -17.25
C VAL A 136 7.27 0.26 -17.54
N ASN A 137 8.02 -0.67 -16.94
CA ASN A 137 7.68 -2.09 -16.98
C ASN A 137 6.76 -2.42 -15.80
N GLU A 138 5.48 -2.69 -16.10
CA GLU A 138 4.47 -3.02 -15.07
C GLU A 138 4.82 -4.31 -14.30
N LYS A 139 5.41 -5.33 -14.97
CA LYS A 139 5.83 -6.57 -14.31
C LYS A 139 6.97 -6.34 -13.32
N PHE A 140 7.93 -5.48 -13.67
CA PHE A 140 9.01 -5.09 -12.77
C PHE A 140 8.48 -4.37 -11.53
N SER A 141 7.57 -3.39 -11.73
CA SER A 141 6.93 -2.71 -10.60
C SER A 141 6.17 -3.68 -9.70
N LEU A 142 5.42 -4.62 -10.28
CA LEU A 142 4.66 -5.62 -9.52
C LEU A 142 5.59 -6.55 -8.73
N ALA A 143 6.68 -7.02 -9.35
CA ALA A 143 7.69 -7.83 -8.65
C ALA A 143 8.30 -7.07 -7.47
N LEU A 144 8.59 -5.78 -7.66
CA LEU A 144 9.16 -4.94 -6.61
C LEU A 144 8.17 -4.75 -5.43
N TYR A 145 6.88 -4.56 -5.70
CA TYR A 145 5.85 -4.52 -4.64
C TYR A 145 5.80 -5.84 -3.84
N LEU A 146 5.85 -6.98 -4.53
CA LEU A 146 5.83 -8.28 -3.87
C LEU A 146 7.10 -8.52 -3.04
N ILE A 147 8.28 -8.19 -3.56
CA ILE A 147 9.55 -8.30 -2.83
C ILE A 147 9.51 -7.43 -1.56
N MET A 148 9.09 -6.16 -1.68
CA MET A 148 8.95 -5.28 -0.52
C MET A 148 7.96 -5.84 0.50
N GLY A 149 6.78 -6.31 0.05
CA GLY A 149 5.76 -6.87 0.94
C GLY A 149 6.23 -8.12 1.68
N TRP A 150 6.92 -9.05 1.01
CA TRP A 150 7.42 -10.29 1.59
C TRP A 150 8.75 -10.14 2.35
N LEU A 151 9.34 -8.95 2.38
CA LEU A 151 10.51 -8.68 3.23
C LEU A 151 10.20 -8.89 4.73
N VAL A 152 8.92 -8.92 5.12
CA VAL A 152 8.46 -9.29 6.47
C VAL A 152 9.05 -10.62 6.93
N LEU A 153 9.29 -11.59 6.03
CA LEU A 153 9.91 -12.87 6.38
C LEU A 153 11.29 -12.72 7.00
N ALA A 154 12.05 -11.68 6.62
CA ALA A 154 13.37 -11.42 7.18
C ALA A 154 13.31 -10.87 8.63
N ILE A 155 12.20 -10.28 9.05
CA ILE A 155 12.05 -9.71 10.39
C ILE A 155 11.32 -10.63 11.36
N ILE A 156 10.71 -11.73 10.88
CA ILE A 156 10.01 -12.70 11.75
C ILE A 156 10.85 -13.10 12.97
N PRO A 157 12.12 -13.54 12.82
CA PRO A 157 12.90 -13.98 13.97
C PRO A 157 13.09 -12.90 15.04
N ALA A 158 13.08 -11.62 14.65
CA ALA A 158 13.28 -10.50 15.55
C ALA A 158 12.05 -10.10 16.36
N ILE A 159 10.84 -10.40 15.85
CA ILE A 159 9.59 -9.93 16.47
C ILE A 159 8.62 -11.05 16.89
N ILE A 160 8.89 -12.30 16.53
CA ILE A 160 7.95 -13.40 16.79
C ILE A 160 7.67 -13.62 18.29
N SER A 161 8.66 -13.40 19.14
CA SER A 161 8.53 -13.54 20.61
C SER A 161 7.79 -12.36 21.26
N GLN A 162 7.62 -11.26 20.55
CA GLN A 162 7.02 -10.02 21.04
C GLN A 162 5.57 -9.83 20.52
N THR A 163 5.11 -10.74 19.65
CA THR A 163 3.83 -10.61 18.93
C THR A 163 2.94 -11.82 19.18
N THR A 164 1.63 -11.62 19.02
CA THR A 164 0.63 -12.65 19.25
C THR A 164 0.43 -13.57 18.04
N PRO A 165 -0.05 -14.82 18.20
CA PRO A 165 -0.46 -15.65 17.05
C PRO A 165 -1.54 -15.00 16.18
N ILE A 166 -2.41 -14.16 16.78
CA ILE A 166 -3.43 -13.41 16.03
C ILE A 166 -2.78 -12.38 15.12
N PHE A 167 -1.76 -11.65 15.61
CA PHE A 167 -0.98 -10.74 14.77
C PHE A 167 -0.49 -11.44 13.50
N TRP A 168 0.14 -12.60 13.65
CA TRP A 168 0.70 -13.34 12.52
C TRP A 168 -0.38 -13.88 11.58
N SER A 169 -1.48 -14.39 12.10
CA SER A 169 -2.57 -14.88 11.27
C SER A 169 -3.16 -13.77 10.39
N LEU A 170 -3.32 -12.57 10.94
CA LEU A 170 -3.81 -11.40 10.21
C LEU A 170 -2.77 -10.88 9.20
N MET A 171 -1.48 -10.78 9.59
CA MET A 171 -0.41 -10.34 8.70
C MET A 171 -0.22 -11.27 7.51
N VAL A 172 -0.20 -12.59 7.74
CA VAL A 172 -0.06 -13.59 6.67
C VAL A 172 -1.29 -13.60 5.77
N SER A 173 -2.50 -13.56 6.34
CA SER A 173 -3.74 -13.49 5.55
C SER A 173 -3.79 -12.22 4.69
N GLY A 174 -3.34 -11.09 5.23
CA GLY A 174 -3.19 -9.83 4.49
C GLY A 174 -2.17 -9.96 3.34
N GLY A 175 -0.98 -10.52 3.61
CA GLY A 175 0.05 -10.75 2.59
C GLY A 175 -0.41 -11.69 1.47
N LEU A 176 -1.12 -12.77 1.82
CA LEU A 176 -1.72 -13.68 0.85
C LEU A 176 -2.81 -12.97 0.03
N SER A 177 -3.64 -12.14 0.66
CA SER A 177 -4.66 -11.35 -0.01
C SER A 177 -4.04 -10.40 -1.05
N TYR A 178 -2.99 -9.66 -0.70
CA TYR A 178 -2.24 -8.85 -1.67
C TYR A 178 -1.67 -9.68 -2.83
N THR A 179 -1.12 -10.85 -2.53
CA THR A 179 -0.50 -11.74 -3.54
C THR A 179 -1.55 -12.30 -4.52
N VAL A 180 -2.68 -12.76 -4.01
CA VAL A 180 -3.81 -13.21 -4.84
C VAL A 180 -4.35 -12.05 -5.68
N GLY A 181 -4.54 -10.88 -5.08
CA GLY A 181 -4.94 -9.66 -5.77
C GLY A 181 -4.00 -9.29 -6.91
N ALA A 182 -2.68 -9.38 -6.71
CA ALA A 182 -1.68 -9.16 -7.74
C ALA A 182 -1.84 -10.12 -8.94
N GLY A 183 -2.29 -11.35 -8.70
CA GLY A 183 -2.64 -12.32 -9.73
C GLY A 183 -3.83 -11.85 -10.61
N PHE A 184 -4.83 -11.17 -10.02
CA PHE A 184 -5.93 -10.54 -10.77
C PHE A 184 -5.44 -9.32 -11.54
N TYR A 185 -4.62 -8.46 -10.92
CA TYR A 185 -4.02 -7.30 -11.59
C TYR A 185 -3.23 -7.68 -12.84
N ALA A 186 -2.47 -8.78 -12.80
CA ALA A 186 -1.68 -9.25 -13.92
C ALA A 186 -2.52 -9.71 -15.12
N LYS A 187 -3.80 -10.08 -14.90
CA LYS A 187 -4.73 -10.56 -15.93
C LYS A 187 -5.63 -9.41 -16.38
N LYS A 188 -5.50 -8.98 -17.63
CA LYS A 188 -6.24 -7.81 -18.18
C LYS A 188 -7.65 -8.21 -18.69
N LYS A 189 -8.47 -8.82 -17.80
CA LYS A 189 -9.89 -9.13 -18.07
C LYS A 189 -10.80 -8.05 -17.50
N PRO A 190 -12.05 -7.90 -18.02
CA PRO A 190 -13.03 -6.97 -17.46
C PRO A 190 -13.23 -7.18 -15.96
N TYR A 191 -13.35 -6.09 -15.21
CA TYR A 191 -13.52 -6.04 -13.75
C TYR A 191 -12.40 -6.68 -12.88
N PHE A 192 -11.34 -7.24 -13.49
CA PHE A 192 -10.24 -7.83 -12.71
C PHE A 192 -9.46 -6.77 -11.92
N HIS A 193 -9.41 -5.55 -12.42
CA HIS A 193 -8.81 -4.43 -11.70
C HIS A 193 -9.62 -4.08 -10.45
N MET A 194 -10.95 -4.06 -10.55
CA MET A 194 -11.84 -3.86 -9.40
C MET A 194 -11.69 -4.98 -8.36
N ILE A 195 -11.63 -6.25 -8.82
CA ILE A 195 -11.38 -7.38 -7.91
C ILE A 195 -10.05 -7.21 -7.17
N TRP A 196 -9.00 -6.76 -7.88
CA TRP A 196 -7.72 -6.44 -7.24
C TRP A 196 -7.85 -5.34 -6.18
N HIS A 197 -8.64 -4.28 -6.42
CA HIS A 197 -8.94 -3.24 -5.42
C HIS A 197 -9.60 -3.82 -4.16
N LEU A 198 -10.53 -4.76 -4.31
CA LEU A 198 -11.16 -5.42 -3.17
C LEU A 198 -10.16 -6.25 -2.36
N PHE A 199 -9.23 -6.94 -3.02
CA PHE A 199 -8.15 -7.65 -2.34
C PHE A 199 -7.20 -6.70 -1.61
N ILE A 200 -6.87 -5.54 -2.18
CA ILE A 200 -6.08 -4.50 -1.51
C ILE A 200 -6.82 -4.01 -0.26
N LEU A 201 -8.10 -3.69 -0.37
CA LEU A 201 -8.90 -3.21 0.75
C LEU A 201 -8.97 -4.25 1.89
N ALA A 202 -9.23 -5.51 1.56
CA ALA A 202 -9.24 -6.61 2.53
C ALA A 202 -7.86 -6.79 3.19
N ALA A 203 -6.78 -6.81 2.41
CA ALA A 203 -5.42 -6.95 2.91
C ALA A 203 -5.01 -5.79 3.82
N SER A 204 -5.30 -4.55 3.41
CA SER A 204 -5.02 -3.35 4.21
C SER A 204 -5.80 -3.36 5.54
N THR A 205 -7.05 -3.83 5.52
CA THR A 205 -7.87 -3.96 6.72
C THR A 205 -7.29 -5.00 7.69
N LEU A 206 -6.90 -6.18 7.18
CA LEU A 206 -6.28 -7.23 7.99
C LEU A 206 -4.97 -6.76 8.62
N GLN A 207 -4.11 -6.11 7.84
CA GLN A 207 -2.86 -5.55 8.36
C GLN A 207 -3.08 -4.38 9.32
N TYR A 208 -4.08 -3.52 9.06
CA TYR A 208 -4.46 -2.46 9.98
C TYR A 208 -4.86 -3.04 11.34
N ILE A 209 -5.73 -4.03 11.37
CA ILE A 209 -6.17 -4.69 12.61
C ILE A 209 -4.97 -5.32 13.33
N ALA A 210 -4.09 -6.02 12.59
CA ALA A 210 -2.90 -6.63 13.17
C ALA A 210 -1.99 -5.60 13.84
N ILE A 211 -1.65 -4.54 13.11
CA ILE A 211 -0.67 -3.53 13.55
C ILE A 211 -1.22 -2.66 14.67
N VAL A 212 -2.48 -2.25 14.60
CA VAL A 212 -3.03 -1.31 15.59
C VAL A 212 -3.44 -2.01 16.88
N TYR A 213 -3.98 -3.24 16.82
CA TYR A 213 -4.62 -3.87 17.99
C TYR A 213 -3.90 -5.12 18.51
N TYR A 214 -2.99 -5.74 17.74
CA TYR A 214 -2.37 -7.02 18.10
C TYR A 214 -0.83 -7.03 18.04
N MET A 215 -0.22 -5.88 17.73
CA MET A 215 1.24 -5.70 17.73
C MET A 215 1.83 -5.60 19.14
#